data_784f6afbba9aee68244b91d53025dee4
#
_entry.id   784f6afbba9aee68244b91d53025dee4
#
_cell.length_a   1.000
_cell.length_b   1.000
_cell.length_c   1.000
_cell.angle_alpha   90.00
_cell.angle_beta   90.00
_cell.angle_gamma   90.00
#
_symmetry.space_group_name_H-M   'P 1'
#
loop_
_entity.id
_entity.type
_entity.pdbx_description
1 polymer ?
#
loop_
_entity_poly.entity_id
_entity_poly.type
_entity_poly.pdbx_seq_one_letter_code
_entity_poly.pdbx_strand_id
1 'polypeptide(L)'
;MLFATKNSSYNLSSPFILYLCHTLKINKPKYYKTMAKELELKYGCNPNQKPSRIFMQEGELPIEVLNGRPGYINFLDAFNSWQLVKELKEATGLPAAASFKHVSPAGAAVGIELNDTLKKIYFVNDLPLTSLATAYARARGADRMSSYGDFIALSDTCDEATARLINREVSDGVIAPNYTPEALEILKNKRKGTYNVIKID
;
A
#
# COMPACT_ATOMS: atom_id res chain seq x y z
N MET A 1 12.12 5.41 -6.93
CA MET A 1 11.52 4.13 -7.37
C MET A 1 10.91 4.33 -8.74
N LEU A 2 11.23 3.49 -9.71
CA LEU A 2 10.96 3.76 -11.12
C LEU A 2 10.18 2.61 -11.76
N PHE A 3 9.07 2.92 -12.45
CA PHE A 3 8.37 2.01 -13.36
C PHE A 3 8.71 2.42 -14.81
N ALA A 4 9.16 1.52 -15.64
CA ALA A 4 9.39 1.82 -17.05
C ALA A 4 8.52 0.96 -17.96
N THR A 5 7.83 1.60 -18.89
CA THR A 5 7.23 0.98 -20.07
C THR A 5 7.94 1.48 -21.32
N LYS A 6 7.99 0.66 -22.35
CA LYS A 6 8.58 1.01 -23.66
C LYS A 6 7.78 2.16 -24.25
N ASN A 7 8.37 3.33 -24.43
CA ASN A 7 7.86 4.55 -25.09
C ASN A 7 7.35 5.69 -24.20
N SER A 8 8.03 6.09 -23.13
CA SER A 8 7.81 7.44 -22.63
C SER A 8 9.11 8.09 -22.17
N SER A 9 9.54 9.06 -22.93
CA SER A 9 10.52 10.06 -22.50
C SER A 9 9.78 11.11 -21.69
N TYR A 10 9.68 10.94 -20.37
CA TYR A 10 9.24 11.99 -19.45
C TYR A 10 10.36 12.34 -18.49
N ASN A 11 10.78 13.59 -18.57
CA ASN A 11 11.70 14.21 -17.64
C ASN A 11 10.86 14.71 -16.45
N LEU A 12 10.84 13.96 -15.34
CA LEU A 12 10.12 14.32 -14.14
C LEU A 12 11.08 14.34 -12.96
N SER A 13 11.34 15.52 -12.45
CA SER A 13 12.11 15.79 -11.25
C SER A 13 11.27 15.57 -9.99
N SER A 14 10.91 14.33 -9.70
CA SER A 14 10.33 13.91 -8.42
C SER A 14 11.06 12.66 -7.94
N PRO A 15 11.45 12.58 -6.64
CA PRO A 15 12.19 11.42 -6.10
C PRO A 15 11.38 10.11 -6.06
N PHE A 16 10.11 10.12 -6.51
CA PHE A 16 9.18 8.98 -6.43
C PHE A 16 8.57 8.59 -7.78
N ILE A 17 9.37 8.58 -8.86
CA ILE A 17 8.89 8.07 -10.15
C ILE A 17 9.23 6.58 -10.24
N LEU A 18 8.21 5.74 -10.34
CA LEU A 18 8.31 4.31 -10.57
C LEU A 18 8.33 4.02 -12.09
N TYR A 19 9.35 3.35 -12.61
CA TYR A 19 9.41 2.88 -14.01
C TYR A 19 9.18 1.36 -14.08
N LEU A 20 8.26 0.93 -14.94
CA LEU A 20 8.09 -0.46 -15.33
C LEU A 20 8.88 -0.72 -16.63
N CYS A 21 9.91 -1.56 -16.55
CA CYS A 21 10.67 -1.97 -17.71
C CYS A 21 10.02 -3.19 -18.36
N HIS A 22 9.54 -3.03 -19.59
CA HIS A 22 9.18 -4.16 -20.45
C HIS A 22 10.43 -4.56 -21.23
N THR A 23 11.12 -5.60 -20.80
CA THR A 23 12.30 -6.09 -21.52
C THR A 23 11.88 -7.07 -22.63
N LEU A 24 11.86 -6.61 -23.89
CA LEU A 24 12.25 -7.48 -24.99
C LEU A 24 13.74 -7.80 -24.83
N LYS A 25 14.19 -9.01 -25.24
CA LYS A 25 15.59 -9.48 -25.21
C LYS A 25 16.55 -8.45 -25.83
N ILE A 26 16.82 -7.37 -25.14
CA ILE A 26 17.80 -6.36 -25.49
C ILE A 26 18.92 -6.51 -24.47
N ASN A 27 20.17 -6.63 -24.94
CA ASN A 27 21.36 -6.62 -24.08
C ASN A 27 21.21 -5.50 -23.04
N LYS A 28 21.27 -5.86 -21.74
CA LYS A 28 21.14 -4.94 -20.61
C LYS A 28 22.06 -3.73 -20.84
N PRO A 29 21.55 -2.49 -20.95
CA PRO A 29 22.42 -1.32 -21.06
C PRO A 29 23.37 -1.28 -19.83
N LYS A 30 24.58 -0.78 -20.00
CA LYS A 30 25.62 -0.68 -18.97
C LYS A 30 25.17 -0.02 -17.65
N TYR A 31 24.10 0.78 -17.69
CA TYR A 31 23.48 1.48 -16.55
C TYR A 31 22.77 0.56 -15.54
N TYR A 32 22.37 -0.67 -15.94
CA TYR A 32 21.69 -1.60 -15.03
C TYR A 32 22.63 -2.41 -14.13
N LYS A 33 23.93 -2.14 -14.19
CA LYS A 33 24.97 -2.89 -13.43
C LYS A 33 25.02 -2.54 -11.93
N THR A 34 24.28 -1.51 -11.50
CA THR A 34 24.30 -0.98 -10.12
C THR A 34 23.00 -1.19 -9.36
N MET A 35 22.03 -1.95 -9.90
CA MET A 35 20.78 -2.20 -9.20
C MET A 35 20.97 -3.27 -8.13
N ALA A 36 20.98 -2.88 -6.86
CA ALA A 36 21.23 -3.76 -5.74
C ALA A 36 20.09 -4.77 -5.52
N LYS A 37 18.84 -4.38 -5.85
CA LYS A 37 17.65 -5.23 -5.69
C LYS A 37 16.54 -4.82 -6.66
N GLU A 38 15.86 -5.81 -7.21
CA GLU A 38 14.67 -5.63 -8.03
C GLU A 38 13.58 -6.62 -7.60
N LEU A 39 12.32 -6.27 -7.78
CA LEU A 39 11.16 -7.10 -7.52
C LEU A 39 10.42 -7.36 -8.82
N GLU A 40 10.33 -8.63 -9.23
CA GLU A 40 9.55 -9.04 -10.39
C GLU A 40 8.05 -8.95 -10.10
N LEU A 41 7.30 -8.39 -11.04
CA LEU A 41 5.84 -8.30 -11.00
C LEU A 41 5.20 -9.36 -11.88
N LYS A 42 3.96 -9.71 -11.57
CA LYS A 42 3.19 -10.67 -12.37
C LYS A 42 3.02 -10.21 -13.82
N TYR A 43 2.77 -8.91 -14.03
CA TYR A 43 2.67 -8.18 -15.30
C TYR A 43 2.68 -6.67 -15.01
N GLY A 44 2.73 -5.85 -16.05
CA GLY A 44 2.66 -4.41 -15.96
C GLY A 44 1.24 -3.87 -15.75
N CYS A 45 0.88 -2.79 -16.43
CA CYS A 45 -0.48 -2.24 -16.38
C CYS A 45 -1.50 -3.21 -16.97
N ASN A 46 -1.12 -3.95 -18.01
CA ASN A 46 -1.95 -4.96 -18.67
C ASN A 46 -1.30 -6.35 -18.63
N PRO A 47 -2.09 -7.45 -18.65
CA PRO A 47 -1.59 -8.82 -18.48
C PRO A 47 -0.55 -9.27 -19.53
N ASN A 48 -0.54 -8.66 -20.70
CA ASN A 48 0.41 -8.96 -21.79
C ASN A 48 1.76 -8.25 -21.63
N GLN A 49 1.88 -7.30 -20.69
CA GLN A 49 3.12 -6.58 -20.41
C GLN A 49 4.04 -7.39 -19.49
N LYS A 50 4.78 -8.31 -20.08
CA LYS A 50 5.74 -9.19 -19.40
C LYS A 50 7.07 -9.22 -20.13
N PRO A 51 8.20 -9.33 -19.43
CA PRO A 51 8.37 -9.25 -17.96
C PRO A 51 8.12 -7.83 -17.44
N SER A 52 7.81 -7.72 -16.15
CA SER A 52 7.57 -6.45 -15.47
C SER A 52 8.24 -6.47 -14.11
N ARG A 53 8.82 -5.35 -13.67
CA ARG A 53 9.55 -5.28 -12.41
C ARG A 53 9.56 -3.88 -11.80
N ILE A 54 9.79 -3.83 -10.51
CA ILE A 54 10.12 -2.62 -9.73
C ILE A 54 11.61 -2.66 -9.42
N PHE A 55 12.28 -1.53 -9.50
CA PHE A 55 13.69 -1.41 -9.17
C PHE A 55 14.08 -0.01 -8.71
N MET A 56 15.21 0.10 -8.05
CA MET A 56 15.88 1.37 -7.77
C MET A 56 17.08 1.52 -8.69
N GLN A 57 17.38 2.76 -9.10
CA GLN A 57 18.61 3.04 -9.86
C GLN A 57 19.85 2.88 -8.98
N GLU A 58 19.71 3.30 -7.72
CA GLU A 58 20.76 3.21 -6.69
C GLU A 58 20.15 2.69 -5.39
N GLY A 59 20.92 1.92 -4.61
CA GLY A 59 20.48 1.37 -3.34
C GLY A 59 19.49 0.22 -3.45
N GLU A 60 18.91 -0.14 -2.32
CA GLU A 60 17.91 -1.20 -2.19
C GLU A 60 16.48 -0.64 -2.31
N LEU A 61 15.54 -1.52 -2.66
CA LEU A 61 14.11 -1.18 -2.61
C LEU A 61 13.70 -0.87 -1.15
N PRO A 62 13.03 0.27 -0.88
CA PRO A 62 12.57 0.63 0.46
C PRO A 62 11.32 -0.15 0.87
N ILE A 63 11.09 -1.32 0.27
CA ILE A 63 9.92 -2.16 0.51
C ILE A 63 10.29 -3.63 0.63
N GLU A 64 9.49 -4.34 1.41
CA GLU A 64 9.50 -5.79 1.52
C GLU A 64 8.07 -6.33 1.38
N VAL A 65 7.86 -7.30 0.51
CA VAL A 65 6.58 -8.01 0.38
C VAL A 65 6.56 -9.16 1.39
N LEU A 66 5.84 -8.98 2.49
CA LEU A 66 5.75 -9.97 3.58
C LEU A 66 4.75 -11.09 3.26
N ASN A 67 3.77 -10.83 2.41
CA ASN A 67 2.79 -11.81 1.94
C ASN A 67 2.13 -11.38 0.64
N GLY A 68 1.60 -12.36 -0.10
CA GLY A 68 0.90 -12.13 -1.35
C GLY A 68 1.84 -11.92 -2.55
N ARG A 69 1.26 -11.46 -3.65
CA ARG A 69 1.98 -11.15 -4.89
C ARG A 69 1.37 -9.90 -5.54
N PRO A 70 1.69 -8.71 -5.02
CA PRO A 70 1.12 -7.48 -5.52
C PRO A 70 1.52 -7.24 -6.99
N GLY A 71 0.55 -6.75 -7.76
CA GLY A 71 0.75 -6.35 -9.15
C GLY A 71 1.06 -4.86 -9.28
N TYR A 72 1.18 -4.39 -10.52
CA TYR A 72 1.49 -3.00 -10.84
C TYR A 72 0.53 -1.99 -10.17
N ILE A 73 -0.78 -2.19 -10.35
CA ILE A 73 -1.79 -1.28 -9.79
C ILE A 73 -1.77 -1.28 -8.26
N ASN A 74 -1.53 -2.45 -7.62
CA ASN A 74 -1.41 -2.52 -6.17
C ASN A 74 -0.24 -1.66 -5.66
N PHE A 75 0.89 -1.64 -6.37
CA PHE A 75 2.01 -0.78 -5.98
C PHE A 75 1.74 0.71 -6.24
N LEU A 76 1.01 1.06 -7.30
CA LEU A 76 0.58 2.44 -7.50
C LEU A 76 -0.29 2.93 -6.33
N ASP A 77 -1.29 2.12 -5.93
CA ASP A 77 -2.13 2.43 -4.78
C ASP A 77 -1.30 2.49 -3.49
N ALA A 78 -0.44 1.50 -3.25
CA ALA A 78 0.40 1.43 -2.05
C ALA A 78 1.31 2.66 -1.87
N PHE A 79 2.02 3.06 -2.92
CA PHE A 79 2.97 4.17 -2.80
C PHE A 79 2.31 5.53 -2.72
N ASN A 80 1.24 5.76 -3.47
CA ASN A 80 0.51 7.02 -3.40
C ASN A 80 -0.21 7.17 -2.06
N SER A 81 -0.81 6.08 -1.55
CA SER A 81 -1.44 6.09 -0.23
C SER A 81 -0.43 6.25 0.91
N TRP A 82 0.77 5.65 0.80
CA TRP A 82 1.85 5.80 1.76
C TRP A 82 2.32 7.25 1.89
N GLN A 83 2.52 7.95 0.77
CA GLN A 83 2.88 9.37 0.79
C GLN A 83 1.84 10.18 1.55
N LEU A 84 0.55 9.97 1.26
CA LEU A 84 -0.53 10.70 1.92
C LEU A 84 -0.55 10.48 3.44
N VAL A 85 -0.45 9.23 3.92
CA VAL A 85 -0.50 8.97 5.36
C VAL A 85 0.75 9.45 6.09
N LYS A 86 1.90 9.44 5.43
CA LYS A 86 3.14 10.01 5.96
C LYS A 86 3.03 11.51 6.17
N GLU A 87 2.61 12.26 5.15
CA GLU A 87 2.38 13.69 5.23
C GLU A 87 1.30 14.05 6.27
N LEU A 88 0.22 13.27 6.32
CA LEU A 88 -0.87 13.48 7.27
C LEU A 88 -0.42 13.28 8.72
N LYS A 89 0.40 12.26 8.98
CA LYS A 89 1.03 12.04 10.29
C LYS A 89 2.00 13.17 10.64
N GLU A 90 2.87 13.56 9.73
CA GLU A 90 3.83 14.65 9.95
C GLU A 90 3.11 15.98 10.28
N ALA A 91 2.02 16.28 9.59
CA ALA A 91 1.25 17.50 9.78
C ALA A 91 0.45 17.51 11.09
N THR A 92 -0.03 16.36 11.56
CA THR A 92 -0.97 16.29 12.70
C THR A 92 -0.37 15.71 13.98
N GLY A 93 0.73 14.97 13.88
CA GLY A 93 1.31 14.19 14.99
C GLY A 93 0.47 12.96 15.39
N LEU A 94 -0.61 12.64 14.69
CA LEU A 94 -1.52 11.54 15.00
C LEU A 94 -1.30 10.37 14.04
N PRO A 95 -1.56 9.11 14.48
CA PRO A 95 -1.62 7.98 13.58
C PRO A 95 -2.62 8.24 12.45
N ALA A 96 -2.23 7.93 11.22
CA ALA A 96 -3.00 8.19 10.02
C ALA A 96 -3.22 6.90 9.21
N ALA A 97 -4.34 6.83 8.51
CA ALA A 97 -4.66 5.77 7.57
C ALA A 97 -5.34 6.33 6.31
N ALA A 98 -5.17 5.63 5.21
CA ALA A 98 -5.85 5.93 3.95
C ALA A 98 -6.40 4.65 3.31
N SER A 99 -7.53 4.80 2.62
CA SER A 99 -8.16 3.80 1.75
C SER A 99 -8.03 4.30 0.31
N PHE A 100 -7.29 3.56 -0.52
CA PHE A 100 -7.01 3.94 -1.91
C PHE A 100 -7.68 3.00 -2.90
N LYS A 101 -8.18 3.56 -3.97
CA LYS A 101 -8.76 2.84 -5.10
C LYS A 101 -8.42 3.56 -6.39
N HIS A 102 -7.87 2.82 -7.37
CA HIS A 102 -7.52 3.39 -8.68
C HIS A 102 -6.62 4.62 -8.59
N VAL A 103 -5.59 4.54 -7.75
CA VAL A 103 -4.58 5.59 -7.51
C VAL A 103 -5.17 6.88 -6.93
N SER A 104 -6.33 6.79 -6.29
CA SER A 104 -7.01 7.92 -5.65
C SER A 104 -7.49 7.57 -4.25
N PRO A 105 -7.49 8.51 -3.30
CA PRO A 105 -8.04 8.28 -1.98
C PRO A 105 -9.57 8.20 -2.04
N ALA A 106 -10.13 7.05 -1.63
CA ALA A 106 -11.54 6.94 -1.27
C ALA A 106 -11.80 7.63 0.07
N GLY A 107 -10.78 7.63 0.96
CA GLY A 107 -10.78 8.37 2.20
C GLY A 107 -9.41 8.33 2.88
N ALA A 108 -9.13 9.34 3.69
CA ALA A 108 -7.97 9.43 4.57
C ALA A 108 -8.36 10.08 5.89
N ALA A 109 -7.79 9.63 6.98
CA ALA A 109 -8.11 10.15 8.31
C ALA A 109 -7.00 9.90 9.33
N VAL A 110 -7.08 10.63 10.44
CA VAL A 110 -6.23 10.45 11.63
C VAL A 110 -7.00 9.82 12.77
N GLY A 111 -6.27 9.27 13.74
CA GLY A 111 -6.78 8.51 14.88
C GLY A 111 -7.44 9.37 15.96
N ILE A 112 -8.51 10.08 15.62
CA ILE A 112 -9.35 10.83 16.54
C ILE A 112 -10.48 9.92 17.00
N GLU A 113 -10.72 9.87 18.32
CA GLU A 113 -11.71 9.00 18.93
C GLU A 113 -13.10 9.13 18.30
N LEU A 114 -13.79 8.00 18.17
CA LEU A 114 -15.14 7.92 17.62
C LEU A 114 -16.16 7.99 18.78
N ASN A 115 -17.18 8.83 18.61
CA ASN A 115 -18.38 8.74 19.44
C ASN A 115 -19.21 7.50 19.06
N ASP A 116 -20.21 7.15 19.88
CA ASP A 116 -21.02 5.95 19.67
C ASP A 116 -21.79 5.96 18.35
N THR A 117 -22.21 7.14 17.87
CA THR A 117 -22.89 7.27 16.58
C THR A 117 -21.94 6.90 15.44
N LEU A 118 -20.72 7.43 15.45
CA LEU A 118 -19.73 7.12 14.43
C LEU A 118 -19.28 5.65 14.49
N LYS A 119 -19.13 5.07 15.69
CA LYS A 119 -18.84 3.64 15.83
C LYS A 119 -19.90 2.76 15.16
N LYS A 120 -21.19 3.12 15.32
CA LYS A 120 -22.29 2.42 14.65
C LYS A 120 -22.28 2.61 13.13
N ILE A 121 -22.11 3.85 12.66
CA ILE A 121 -22.07 4.18 11.22
C ILE A 121 -20.89 3.48 10.51
N TYR A 122 -19.73 3.40 11.17
CA TYR A 122 -18.56 2.73 10.61
C TYR A 122 -18.52 1.21 10.89
N PHE A 123 -19.56 0.68 11.56
CA PHE A 123 -19.70 -0.76 11.89
C PHE A 123 -18.51 -1.29 12.72
N VAL A 124 -18.08 -0.53 13.71
CA VAL A 124 -16.93 -0.87 14.57
C VAL A 124 -17.26 -0.83 16.08
N ASN A 125 -18.54 -0.80 16.43
CA ASN A 125 -19.01 -0.73 17.81
C ASN A 125 -18.72 -1.98 18.65
N ASP A 126 -18.37 -3.08 18.01
CA ASP A 126 -18.05 -4.39 18.60
C ASP A 126 -16.54 -4.67 18.66
N LEU A 127 -15.70 -3.71 18.24
CA LEU A 127 -14.25 -3.87 18.21
C LEU A 127 -13.55 -2.94 19.21
N PRO A 128 -12.52 -3.44 19.91
CA PRO A 128 -11.58 -2.56 20.59
C PRO A 128 -10.76 -1.80 19.54
N LEU A 129 -10.81 -0.47 19.56
CA LEU A 129 -10.11 0.37 18.60
C LEU A 129 -8.88 1.03 19.25
N THR A 130 -7.72 0.81 18.67
CA THR A 130 -6.54 1.64 18.89
C THR A 130 -6.64 2.93 18.09
N SER A 131 -5.75 3.89 18.32
CA SER A 131 -5.72 5.13 17.53
C SER A 131 -5.54 4.84 16.04
N LEU A 132 -4.68 3.88 15.68
CA LEU A 132 -4.47 3.49 14.28
C LEU A 132 -5.69 2.78 13.66
N ALA A 133 -6.32 1.86 14.42
CA ALA A 133 -7.58 1.23 13.99
C ALA A 133 -8.68 2.26 13.79
N THR A 134 -8.74 3.27 14.66
CA THR A 134 -9.68 4.39 14.53
C THR A 134 -9.41 5.22 13.28
N ALA A 135 -8.14 5.52 12.97
CA ALA A 135 -7.77 6.20 11.73
C ALA A 135 -8.27 5.43 10.50
N TYR A 136 -8.07 4.11 10.47
CA TYR A 136 -8.54 3.29 9.36
C TYR A 136 -10.08 3.19 9.29
N ALA A 137 -10.76 3.03 10.44
CA ALA A 137 -12.23 3.04 10.47
C ALA A 137 -12.81 4.33 9.89
N ARG A 138 -12.21 5.48 10.22
CA ARG A 138 -12.60 6.79 9.67
C ARG A 138 -12.28 6.93 8.19
N ALA A 139 -11.08 6.54 7.77
CA ALA A 139 -10.65 6.63 6.38
C ALA A 139 -11.57 5.81 5.46
N ARG A 140 -11.82 4.55 5.81
CA ARG A 140 -12.72 3.68 5.08
C ARG A 140 -14.18 4.10 5.20
N GLY A 141 -14.58 4.56 6.39
CA GLY A 141 -15.94 5.00 6.69
C GLY A 141 -16.38 6.25 5.92
N ALA A 142 -15.43 7.06 5.44
CA ALA A 142 -15.71 8.26 4.66
C ALA A 142 -16.48 7.93 3.37
N ASP A 143 -16.09 6.85 2.68
CA ASP A 143 -16.83 6.29 1.54
C ASP A 143 -16.61 4.77 1.46
N ARG A 144 -17.50 4.01 2.10
CA ARG A 144 -17.39 2.55 2.15
C ARG A 144 -17.61 1.87 0.79
N MET A 145 -18.39 2.48 -0.10
CA MET A 145 -18.63 1.93 -1.43
C MET A 145 -17.37 2.04 -2.30
N SER A 146 -16.75 3.21 -2.34
CA SER A 146 -15.51 3.43 -3.09
C SER A 146 -14.32 2.68 -2.47
N SER A 147 -14.39 2.39 -1.16
CA SER A 147 -13.36 1.60 -0.45
C SER A 147 -13.49 0.09 -0.63
N TYR A 148 -14.47 -0.41 -1.35
CA TYR A 148 -14.61 -1.84 -1.61
C TYR A 148 -13.48 -2.36 -2.50
N GLY A 149 -12.63 -3.25 -1.95
CA GLY A 149 -11.43 -3.72 -2.63
C GLY A 149 -10.30 -2.68 -2.68
N ASP A 150 -10.18 -1.85 -1.64
CA ASP A 150 -9.15 -0.83 -1.49
C ASP A 150 -7.75 -1.41 -1.27
N PHE A 151 -6.75 -0.54 -1.42
CA PHE A 151 -5.42 -0.72 -0.87
C PHE A 151 -5.24 0.23 0.31
N ILE A 152 -4.80 -0.32 1.44
CA ILE A 152 -4.76 0.40 2.72
C ILE A 152 -3.33 0.87 3.00
N ALA A 153 -3.17 2.13 3.41
CA ALA A 153 -1.92 2.62 3.99
C ALA A 153 -2.10 3.00 5.45
N LEU A 154 -1.10 2.65 6.25
CA LEU A 154 -1.04 2.95 7.68
C LEU A 154 0.28 3.67 7.97
N SER A 155 0.23 4.77 8.70
CA SER A 155 1.41 5.58 9.03
C SER A 155 2.30 5.00 10.13
N ASP A 156 1.78 3.99 10.86
CA ASP A 156 2.42 3.38 12.03
C ASP A 156 2.42 1.86 11.93
N THR A 157 3.12 1.21 12.87
CA THR A 157 3.10 -0.25 12.99
C THR A 157 1.67 -0.76 13.10
N CYS A 158 1.26 -1.61 12.17
CA CYS A 158 -0.04 -2.25 12.19
C CYS A 158 -0.15 -3.17 13.42
N ASP A 159 -1.05 -2.84 14.33
CA ASP A 159 -1.35 -3.62 15.52
C ASP A 159 -2.47 -4.64 15.27
N GLU A 160 -2.68 -5.52 16.24
CA GLU A 160 -3.70 -6.59 16.17
C GLU A 160 -5.12 -6.01 15.96
N ALA A 161 -5.49 -4.94 16.65
CA ALA A 161 -6.81 -4.33 16.53
C ALA A 161 -7.06 -3.81 15.11
N THR A 162 -6.08 -3.14 14.52
CA THR A 162 -6.11 -2.67 13.14
C THR A 162 -6.20 -3.85 12.16
N ALA A 163 -5.40 -4.90 12.36
CA ALA A 163 -5.42 -6.10 11.51
C ALA A 163 -6.78 -6.83 11.58
N ARG A 164 -7.40 -6.93 12.76
CA ARG A 164 -8.74 -7.51 12.93
C ARG A 164 -9.80 -6.71 12.16
N LEU A 165 -9.73 -5.38 12.20
CA LEU A 165 -10.62 -4.52 11.41
C LEU A 165 -10.39 -4.72 9.90
N ILE A 166 -9.14 -4.71 9.45
CA ILE A 166 -8.80 -4.99 8.04
C ILE A 166 -9.30 -6.37 7.59
N ASN A 167 -9.21 -7.37 8.46
CA ASN A 167 -9.63 -8.74 8.13
C ASN A 167 -11.13 -8.86 7.87
N ARG A 168 -11.96 -8.02 8.47
CA ARG A 168 -13.42 -7.97 8.24
C ARG A 168 -13.80 -7.36 6.90
N GLU A 169 -12.96 -6.48 6.38
CA GLU A 169 -13.26 -5.68 5.20
C GLU A 169 -12.75 -6.34 3.91
N VAL A 170 -13.39 -6.06 2.79
CA VAL A 170 -12.89 -6.46 1.48
C VAL A 170 -11.84 -5.44 1.03
N SER A 171 -10.58 -5.89 0.95
CA SER A 171 -9.43 -5.08 0.54
C SER A 171 -8.44 -5.92 -0.26
N ASP A 172 -7.57 -5.29 -1.05
CA ASP A 172 -6.59 -5.96 -1.91
C ASP A 172 -5.21 -6.07 -1.26
N GLY A 173 -4.88 -5.17 -0.34
CA GLY A 173 -3.61 -5.19 0.37
C GLY A 173 -3.47 -4.06 1.38
N VAL A 174 -2.35 -4.10 2.09
CA VAL A 174 -1.97 -3.10 3.08
C VAL A 174 -0.47 -2.80 3.01
N ILE A 175 -0.11 -1.52 3.20
CA ILE A 175 1.26 -1.04 3.36
C ILE A 175 1.40 -0.32 4.69
N ALA A 176 2.46 -0.64 5.44
CA ALA A 176 2.78 -0.03 6.73
C ALA A 176 4.28 -0.08 7.00
N PRO A 177 4.82 0.76 7.91
CA PRO A 177 6.25 0.71 8.27
C PRO A 177 6.62 -0.59 8.99
N ASN A 178 5.68 -1.20 9.72
CA ASN A 178 5.89 -2.49 10.37
C ASN A 178 4.55 -3.15 10.76
N TYR A 179 4.62 -4.37 11.27
CA TYR A 179 3.48 -5.18 11.73
C TYR A 179 3.84 -5.89 13.02
N THR A 180 2.92 -5.94 14.00
CA THR A 180 3.11 -6.85 15.13
C THR A 180 2.98 -8.30 14.67
N PRO A 181 3.58 -9.27 15.39
CA PRO A 181 3.49 -10.69 15.00
C PRO A 181 2.04 -11.16 14.83
N GLU A 182 1.14 -10.76 15.75
CA GLU A 182 -0.28 -11.11 15.74
C GLU A 182 -1.00 -10.48 14.53
N ALA A 183 -0.72 -9.21 14.25
CA ALA A 183 -1.28 -8.52 13.09
C ALA A 183 -0.84 -9.19 11.78
N LEU A 184 0.44 -9.55 11.68
CA LEU A 184 0.99 -10.20 10.49
C LEU A 184 0.37 -11.58 10.27
N GLU A 185 0.15 -12.35 11.33
CA GLU A 185 -0.51 -13.65 11.25
C GLU A 185 -1.95 -13.53 10.74
N ILE A 186 -2.74 -12.61 11.30
CA ILE A 186 -4.12 -12.33 10.86
C ILE A 186 -4.15 -11.97 9.37
N LEU A 187 -3.27 -11.05 8.95
CA LEU A 187 -3.24 -10.55 7.58
C LEU A 187 -2.75 -11.61 6.58
N LYS A 188 -1.78 -12.45 6.96
CA LYS A 188 -1.30 -13.57 6.13
C LYS A 188 -2.38 -14.60 5.87
N ASN A 189 -3.28 -14.84 6.82
CA ASN A 189 -4.39 -15.79 6.67
C ASN A 189 -5.58 -15.24 5.87
N LYS A 190 -5.65 -13.90 5.68
CA LYS A 190 -6.71 -13.25 4.90
C LYS A 190 -6.66 -13.69 3.42
N ARG A 191 -7.84 -13.77 2.76
CA ARG A 191 -7.98 -14.20 1.36
C ARG A 191 -7.32 -15.56 1.08
N LYS A 192 -7.46 -16.49 2.00
CA LYS A 192 -6.84 -17.84 1.88
C LYS A 192 -5.31 -17.79 1.68
N GLY A 193 -4.65 -16.86 2.35
CA GLY A 193 -3.19 -16.70 2.29
C GLY A 193 -2.65 -15.87 1.14
N THR A 194 -3.50 -15.24 0.33
CA THR A 194 -3.07 -14.46 -0.85
C THR A 194 -3.15 -12.95 -0.67
N TYR A 195 -3.47 -12.47 0.53
CA TYR A 195 -3.57 -11.04 0.82
C TYR A 195 -2.21 -10.34 0.71
N ASN A 196 -2.19 -9.17 0.07
CA ASN A 196 -0.94 -8.43 -0.11
C ASN A 196 -0.58 -7.67 1.18
N VAL A 197 0.59 -7.96 1.74
CA VAL A 197 1.15 -7.26 2.90
C VAL A 197 2.52 -6.73 2.54
N ILE A 198 2.68 -5.42 2.57
CA ILE A 198 3.91 -4.71 2.18
C ILE A 198 4.44 -3.94 3.38
N LYS A 199 5.71 -4.15 3.70
CA LYS A 199 6.47 -3.31 4.63
C LYS A 199 7.20 -2.23 3.84
N ILE A 200 7.28 -1.01 4.38
CA ILE A 200 8.01 0.12 3.81
C ILE A 200 8.82 0.85 4.88
N ASP A 201 10.02 1.30 4.51
CA ASP A 201 10.88 2.12 5.36
C ASP A 201 10.64 3.62 5.15
#